data_72e69576e933be603db4a8c8354ddd44
#
_entry.id   72e69576e933be603db4a8c8354ddd44
#
_cell.length_a   1.000
_cell.length_b   1.000
_cell.length_c   1.000
_cell.angle_alpha   90.00
_cell.angle_beta   90.00
_cell.angle_gamma   90.00
#
_symmetry.space_group_name_H-M   'P 1'
#
loop_
_entity.id
_entity.type
_entity.pdbx_description
1 polymer ?
#
loop_
_entity_poly.entity_id
_entity_poly.type
_entity_poly.pdbx_seq_one_letter_code
_entity_poly.pdbx_strand_id
1 'polypeptide(L)'
;MVKPVVLVVAAIPVILAILIVIPMVTMEEIPTSAINSNDKIGIEFTKHDLRIVSFGVTEKSVADMTQVLIIENDGSVQYTEVKDGVNQSLVKSSISDAQLQKLTAMIKETGFMSIPKESFPIKENVESYTKFTVKITLNDAKIQIFWPEQDATEKFIPPIVTAVESELVDIISKIIE
;
A
#
# COMPACT_ATOMS: atom_id res chain seq x y z
N MET A 1 38.86 -33.58 -20.73
CA MET A 1 37.42 -33.58 -21.11
C MET A 1 36.57 -33.38 -19.89
N VAL A 2 35.79 -32.27 -19.83
CA VAL A 2 34.88 -31.99 -18.70
C VAL A 2 33.70 -32.95 -18.84
N LYS A 3 33.37 -33.66 -17.76
CA LYS A 3 32.20 -34.57 -17.76
C LYS A 3 30.93 -33.77 -17.96
N PRO A 4 29.97 -34.18 -18.81
CA PRO A 4 28.74 -33.41 -19.10
C PRO A 4 27.91 -33.10 -17.86
N VAL A 5 27.99 -33.94 -16.83
CA VAL A 5 27.33 -33.71 -15.54
C VAL A 5 27.83 -32.44 -14.82
N VAL A 6 29.12 -32.13 -14.92
CA VAL A 6 29.71 -30.92 -14.31
C VAL A 6 29.18 -29.64 -14.99
N LEU A 7 28.97 -29.70 -16.31
CA LEU A 7 28.40 -28.61 -17.09
C LEU A 7 26.94 -28.33 -16.70
N VAL A 8 26.14 -29.38 -16.48
CA VAL A 8 24.73 -29.25 -16.06
C VAL A 8 24.66 -28.67 -14.66
N VAL A 9 25.49 -29.17 -13.73
CA VAL A 9 25.50 -28.65 -12.34
C VAL A 9 25.95 -27.18 -12.29
N ALA A 10 26.90 -26.77 -13.10
CA ALA A 10 27.38 -25.41 -13.20
C ALA A 10 26.37 -24.45 -13.86
N ALA A 11 25.45 -24.95 -14.70
CA ALA A 11 24.41 -24.14 -15.32
C ALA A 11 23.26 -23.77 -14.38
N ILE A 12 23.00 -24.58 -13.34
CA ILE A 12 21.88 -24.34 -12.40
C ILE A 12 21.98 -22.97 -11.69
N PRO A 13 23.09 -22.56 -11.06
CA PRO A 13 23.21 -21.27 -10.42
C PRO A 13 23.09 -20.10 -11.40
N VAL A 14 23.55 -20.26 -12.63
CA VAL A 14 23.43 -19.24 -13.68
C VAL A 14 21.97 -19.05 -14.09
N ILE A 15 21.23 -20.13 -14.29
CA ILE A 15 19.80 -20.07 -14.62
C ILE A 15 19.01 -19.47 -13.48
N LEU A 16 19.30 -19.84 -12.22
CA LEU A 16 18.68 -19.24 -11.04
C LEU A 16 18.98 -17.74 -10.92
N ALA A 17 20.21 -17.32 -11.15
CA ALA A 17 20.57 -15.91 -11.15
C ALA A 17 19.82 -15.12 -12.23
N ILE A 18 19.70 -15.67 -13.45
CA ILE A 18 18.95 -15.07 -14.55
C ILE A 18 17.45 -14.96 -14.18
N LEU A 19 16.85 -16.01 -13.61
CA LEU A 19 15.44 -16.01 -13.18
C LEU A 19 15.13 -14.98 -12.08
N ILE A 20 16.12 -14.65 -11.25
CA ILE A 20 15.97 -13.63 -10.21
C ILE A 20 16.21 -12.22 -10.78
N VAL A 21 17.22 -12.06 -11.65
CA VAL A 21 17.62 -10.77 -12.19
C VAL A 21 16.63 -10.25 -13.24
N ILE A 22 16.10 -11.12 -14.10
CA ILE A 22 15.15 -10.72 -15.14
C ILE A 22 13.93 -9.98 -14.54
N PRO A 23 13.21 -10.48 -13.53
CA PRO A 23 12.09 -9.75 -12.93
C PRO A 23 12.50 -8.41 -12.29
N MET A 24 13.71 -8.32 -11.72
CA MET A 24 14.20 -7.08 -11.12
C MET A 24 14.53 -6.00 -12.15
N VAL A 25 14.99 -6.41 -13.35
CA VAL A 25 15.36 -5.48 -14.44
C VAL A 25 14.17 -5.17 -15.35
N THR A 26 13.18 -6.07 -15.43
CA THR A 26 11.96 -5.91 -16.25
C THR A 26 10.74 -5.48 -15.46
N MET A 27 10.91 -5.02 -14.21
CA MET A 27 9.82 -4.28 -13.55
C MET A 27 9.46 -3.12 -14.46
N GLU A 28 8.31 -3.21 -15.10
CA GLU A 28 7.77 -2.12 -15.92
C GLU A 28 7.62 -0.89 -15.02
N GLU A 29 8.47 0.10 -15.24
CA GLU A 29 8.25 1.42 -14.66
C GLU A 29 6.89 1.90 -15.19
N ILE A 30 5.95 2.17 -14.30
CA ILE A 30 4.66 2.73 -14.69
C ILE A 30 4.93 4.02 -15.47
N PRO A 31 4.55 4.10 -16.75
CA PRO A 31 4.91 5.25 -17.57
C PRO A 31 4.27 6.50 -16.98
N THR A 32 5.08 7.47 -16.59
CA THR A 32 4.63 8.80 -16.14
C THR A 32 3.98 9.61 -17.25
N SER A 33 4.05 9.14 -18.51
CA SER A 33 3.44 9.75 -19.69
C SER A 33 1.92 9.89 -19.65
N ALA A 34 1.25 9.15 -18.79
CA ALA A 34 -0.19 9.26 -18.59
C ALA A 34 -0.63 10.41 -17.67
N ILE A 35 0.33 11.03 -16.97
CA ILE A 35 0.04 12.18 -16.11
C ILE A 35 -0.14 13.41 -16.98
N ASN A 36 -1.28 14.06 -16.85
CA ASN A 36 -1.52 15.36 -17.43
C ASN A 36 -1.01 16.41 -16.44
N SER A 37 -0.30 17.45 -16.92
CA SER A 37 0.19 18.54 -16.05
C SER A 37 -0.92 19.25 -15.26
N ASN A 38 -2.18 19.04 -15.64
CA ASN A 38 -3.36 19.59 -14.98
C ASN A 38 -4.03 18.61 -14.00
N ASP A 39 -3.51 17.37 -13.87
CA ASP A 39 -4.08 16.41 -12.93
C ASP A 39 -3.88 16.91 -11.49
N LYS A 40 -4.97 16.86 -10.72
CA LYS A 40 -4.99 17.21 -9.30
C LYS A 40 -5.28 15.96 -8.49
N ILE A 41 -4.37 15.61 -7.60
CA ILE A 41 -4.53 14.44 -6.74
C ILE A 41 -4.52 14.86 -5.28
N GLY A 42 -5.40 14.23 -4.49
CA GLY A 42 -5.38 14.27 -3.04
C GLY A 42 -5.58 12.86 -2.51
N ILE A 43 -4.78 12.46 -1.54
CA ILE A 43 -4.80 11.11 -0.96
C ILE A 43 -4.93 11.24 0.55
N GLU A 44 -5.93 10.59 1.12
CA GLU A 44 -6.05 10.32 2.55
C GLU A 44 -5.84 8.81 2.76
N PHE A 45 -4.83 8.43 3.50
CA PHE A 45 -4.55 7.04 3.85
C PHE A 45 -4.60 6.87 5.36
N THR A 46 -5.32 5.87 5.83
CA THR A 46 -5.43 5.54 7.24
C THR A 46 -5.10 4.07 7.47
N LYS A 47 -4.22 3.82 8.42
CA LYS A 47 -3.86 2.49 8.91
C LYS A 47 -4.30 2.37 10.35
N HIS A 48 -5.09 1.34 10.67
CA HIS A 48 -5.54 1.03 12.01
C HIS A 48 -4.99 -0.33 12.42
N ASP A 49 -4.25 -0.38 13.50
CA ASP A 49 -3.93 -1.64 14.16
C ASP A 49 -5.05 -1.91 15.18
N LEU A 50 -5.85 -2.93 14.88
CA LEU A 50 -7.08 -3.25 15.58
C LEU A 50 -6.93 -4.51 16.41
N ARG A 51 -7.53 -4.49 17.59
CA ARG A 51 -7.68 -5.66 18.46
C ARG A 51 -9.15 -5.94 18.70
N ILE A 52 -9.54 -7.20 18.66
CA ILE A 52 -10.90 -7.63 18.96
C ILE A 52 -11.02 -7.83 20.47
N VAL A 53 -11.96 -7.15 21.08
CA VAL A 53 -12.26 -7.27 22.50
C VAL A 53 -13.67 -7.82 22.66
N SER A 54 -13.78 -8.94 23.35
CA SER A 54 -15.06 -9.58 23.65
C SER A 54 -15.67 -9.01 24.91
N PHE A 55 -16.91 -8.57 24.81
CA PHE A 55 -17.74 -8.13 25.93
C PHE A 55 -18.92 -9.07 26.10
N GLY A 56 -18.66 -10.25 26.66
CA GLY A 56 -19.66 -11.29 26.78
C GLY A 56 -20.06 -11.87 25.42
N VAL A 57 -21.27 -11.57 24.95
CA VAL A 57 -21.78 -12.07 23.64
C VAL A 57 -21.51 -11.11 22.48
N THR A 58 -20.87 -9.97 22.71
CA THR A 58 -20.55 -8.99 21.69
C THR A 58 -19.05 -8.79 21.57
N GLU A 59 -18.58 -8.67 20.33
CA GLU A 59 -17.19 -8.34 20.00
C GLU A 59 -17.12 -6.95 19.40
N LYS A 60 -16.07 -6.21 19.75
CA LYS A 60 -15.78 -4.89 19.18
C LYS A 60 -14.31 -4.79 18.80
N SER A 61 -14.04 -4.20 17.64
CA SER A 61 -12.69 -3.83 17.26
C SER A 61 -12.31 -2.52 17.95
N VAL A 62 -11.18 -2.52 18.63
CA VAL A 62 -10.58 -1.34 19.29
C VAL A 62 -9.26 -1.06 18.61
N ALA A 63 -9.01 0.20 18.25
CA ALA A 63 -7.75 0.60 17.66
C ALA A 63 -6.71 0.83 18.78
N ASP A 64 -5.64 0.08 18.75
CA ASP A 64 -4.47 0.29 19.60
C ASP A 64 -3.60 1.42 18.99
N MET A 65 -3.52 1.47 17.65
CA MET A 65 -2.83 2.52 16.92
C MET A 65 -3.62 2.92 15.67
N THR A 66 -3.63 4.20 15.38
CA THR A 66 -4.17 4.75 14.13
C THR A 66 -3.16 5.71 13.54
N GLN A 67 -2.74 5.49 12.31
CA GLN A 67 -1.87 6.37 11.54
C GLN A 67 -2.67 6.99 10.40
N VAL A 68 -2.55 8.29 10.21
CA VAL A 68 -3.23 9.03 9.15
C VAL A 68 -2.20 9.81 8.34
N LEU A 69 -2.17 9.56 7.05
CA LEU A 69 -1.33 10.27 6.08
C LEU A 69 -2.24 11.03 5.11
N ILE A 70 -1.97 12.30 4.91
CA ILE A 70 -2.65 13.13 3.93
C ILE A 70 -1.59 13.67 2.98
N ILE A 71 -1.80 13.47 1.68
CA ILE A 71 -0.94 13.98 0.60
C ILE A 71 -1.79 14.90 -0.27
N GLU A 72 -1.33 16.14 -0.39
CA GLU A 72 -1.99 17.15 -1.20
C GLU A 72 -1.38 17.23 -2.61
N ASN A 73 -2.08 17.89 -3.51
CA ASN A 73 -1.68 18.02 -4.91
C ASN A 73 -0.33 18.74 -5.14
N ASP A 74 0.12 19.53 -4.19
CA ASP A 74 1.41 20.22 -4.23
C ASP A 74 2.56 19.40 -3.65
N GLY A 75 2.32 18.12 -3.31
CA GLY A 75 3.28 17.24 -2.67
C GLY A 75 3.44 17.49 -1.17
N SER A 76 2.70 18.42 -0.57
CA SER A 76 2.70 18.59 0.87
C SER A 76 2.09 17.38 1.56
N VAL A 77 2.68 17.01 2.69
CA VAL A 77 2.31 15.81 3.44
C VAL A 77 2.05 16.17 4.89
N GLN A 78 0.96 15.64 5.42
CA GLN A 78 0.62 15.71 6.83
C GLN A 78 0.48 14.29 7.37
N TYR A 79 1.18 14.00 8.47
CA TYR A 79 1.10 12.72 9.15
C TYR A 79 0.75 12.94 10.62
N THR A 80 -0.14 12.13 11.13
CA THR A 80 -0.49 12.09 12.55
C THR A 80 -0.71 10.65 13.00
N GLU A 81 -0.45 10.40 14.27
CA GLU A 81 -0.64 9.11 14.90
C GLU A 81 -1.47 9.27 16.17
N VAL A 82 -2.36 8.33 16.41
CA VAL A 82 -3.07 8.14 17.67
C VAL A 82 -2.66 6.78 18.22
N LYS A 83 -2.05 6.77 19.37
CA LYS A 83 -1.62 5.55 20.06
C LYS A 83 -2.26 5.48 21.43
N ASP A 84 -2.92 4.37 21.75
CA ASP A 84 -3.64 4.17 23.02
C ASP A 84 -4.61 5.33 23.35
N GLY A 85 -5.24 5.89 22.32
CA GLY A 85 -6.16 7.03 22.46
C GLY A 85 -5.49 8.39 22.64
N VAL A 86 -4.15 8.47 22.61
CA VAL A 86 -3.38 9.71 22.74
C VAL A 86 -2.92 10.19 21.37
N ASN A 87 -3.34 11.40 20.99
CA ASN A 87 -2.88 12.04 19.76
C ASN A 87 -1.41 12.43 19.87
N GLN A 88 -0.61 12.01 18.89
CA GLN A 88 0.76 12.46 18.71
C GLN A 88 0.79 13.79 17.93
N SER A 89 1.94 14.46 17.99
CA SER A 89 2.11 15.73 17.27
C SER A 89 2.00 15.52 15.76
N LEU A 90 1.31 16.46 15.11
CA LEU A 90 1.23 16.51 13.64
C LEU A 90 2.62 16.74 13.05
N VAL A 91 3.07 15.84 12.19
CA VAL A 91 4.29 15.97 11.41
C VAL A 91 3.92 16.52 10.02
N LYS A 92 4.59 17.59 9.61
CA LYS A 92 4.47 18.15 8.26
C LYS A 92 5.74 17.88 7.49
N SER A 93 5.59 17.40 6.27
CA SER A 93 6.69 17.04 5.36
C SER A 93 6.28 17.33 3.93
N SER A 94 7.08 16.89 2.98
CA SER A 94 6.75 16.91 1.56
C SER A 94 7.37 15.71 0.86
N ILE A 95 6.72 15.24 -0.20
CA ILE A 95 7.28 14.28 -1.14
C ILE A 95 7.77 15.01 -2.38
N SER A 96 8.72 14.41 -3.09
CA SER A 96 9.22 14.97 -4.34
C SER A 96 8.17 14.91 -5.45
N ASP A 97 8.29 15.80 -6.43
CA ASP A 97 7.42 15.77 -7.62
C ASP A 97 7.46 14.41 -8.31
N ALA A 98 8.62 13.76 -8.35
CA ALA A 98 8.76 12.41 -8.92
C ALA A 98 7.96 11.36 -8.15
N GLN A 99 7.92 11.42 -6.82
CA GLN A 99 7.12 10.50 -5.99
C GLN A 99 5.62 10.77 -6.17
N LEU A 100 5.21 12.05 -6.20
CA LEU A 100 3.82 12.42 -6.44
C LEU A 100 3.37 11.97 -7.83
N GLN A 101 4.20 12.15 -8.86
CA GLN A 101 3.94 11.67 -10.20
C GLN A 101 3.84 10.14 -10.24
N LYS A 102 4.76 9.41 -9.60
CA LYS A 102 4.71 7.94 -9.51
C LYS A 102 3.39 7.46 -8.90
N LEU A 103 2.96 8.04 -7.77
CA LEU A 103 1.67 7.73 -7.15
C LEU A 103 0.49 8.02 -8.07
N THR A 104 0.50 9.18 -8.72
CA THR A 104 -0.56 9.60 -9.64
C THR A 104 -0.65 8.65 -10.83
N ALA A 105 0.50 8.30 -11.43
CA ALA A 105 0.58 7.35 -12.53
C ALA A 105 0.05 5.97 -12.10
N MET A 106 0.50 5.48 -10.95
CA MET A 106 0.04 4.21 -10.41
C MET A 106 -1.49 4.18 -10.25
N ILE A 107 -2.08 5.20 -9.64
CA ILE A 107 -3.53 5.27 -9.42
C ILE A 107 -4.30 5.38 -10.75
N LYS A 108 -3.77 6.12 -11.71
CA LYS A 108 -4.43 6.40 -12.97
C LYS A 108 -4.34 5.25 -13.96
N GLU A 109 -3.13 4.70 -14.16
CA GLU A 109 -2.84 3.68 -15.17
C GLU A 109 -3.34 2.29 -14.80
N THR A 110 -3.34 1.98 -13.52
CA THR A 110 -3.67 0.63 -13.07
C THR A 110 -5.17 0.41 -12.89
N GLY A 111 -6.00 1.42 -13.16
CA GLY A 111 -7.45 1.34 -12.96
C GLY A 111 -7.87 1.35 -11.49
N PHE A 112 -7.03 1.83 -10.57
CA PHE A 112 -7.35 1.92 -9.14
C PHE A 112 -8.68 2.64 -8.89
N MET A 113 -8.95 3.71 -9.65
CA MET A 113 -10.19 4.49 -9.55
C MET A 113 -11.45 3.70 -9.97
N SER A 114 -11.29 2.54 -10.61
CA SER A 114 -12.38 1.67 -11.10
C SER A 114 -12.55 0.41 -10.25
N ILE A 115 -11.78 0.25 -9.16
CA ILE A 115 -11.90 -0.91 -8.28
C ILE A 115 -13.32 -0.94 -7.68
N PRO A 116 -14.03 -2.07 -7.78
CA PRO A 116 -15.33 -2.22 -7.14
C PRO A 116 -15.23 -2.00 -5.63
N LYS A 117 -16.25 -1.34 -5.06
CA LYS A 117 -16.37 -1.20 -3.60
C LYS A 117 -16.74 -2.55 -3.01
N GLU A 118 -15.76 -3.40 -2.83
CA GLU A 118 -15.95 -4.73 -2.27
C GLU A 118 -15.78 -4.73 -0.77
N SER A 119 -16.48 -5.65 -0.11
CA SER A 119 -16.28 -5.94 1.30
C SER A 119 -15.26 -7.06 1.46
N PHE A 120 -14.33 -6.88 2.37
CA PHE A 120 -13.35 -7.89 2.79
C PHE A 120 -13.70 -8.33 4.21
N PRO A 121 -14.48 -9.42 4.38
CA PRO A 121 -14.86 -9.91 5.70
C PRO A 121 -13.62 -10.40 6.45
N ILE A 122 -13.60 -10.16 7.75
CA ILE A 122 -12.57 -10.68 8.64
C ILE A 122 -12.88 -12.15 8.92
N LYS A 123 -11.84 -12.99 8.93
CA LYS A 123 -11.93 -14.40 9.32
C LYS A 123 -12.43 -14.54 10.76
N GLU A 124 -13.07 -15.66 11.05
CA GLU A 124 -13.39 -16.04 12.42
C GLU A 124 -12.11 -16.26 13.25
N ASN A 125 -12.17 -15.96 14.53
CA ASN A 125 -11.08 -16.13 15.50
C ASN A 125 -9.81 -15.29 15.25
N VAL A 126 -9.92 -14.20 14.51
CA VAL A 126 -8.85 -13.21 14.41
C VAL A 126 -8.89 -12.30 15.64
N GLU A 127 -7.83 -12.32 16.46
CA GLU A 127 -7.74 -11.52 17.69
C GLU A 127 -7.25 -10.10 17.43
N SER A 128 -6.40 -9.92 16.41
CA SER A 128 -5.89 -8.61 15.99
C SER A 128 -5.60 -8.60 14.49
N TYR A 129 -5.73 -7.44 13.87
CA TYR A 129 -5.41 -7.25 12.46
C TYR A 129 -5.21 -5.78 12.12
N THR A 130 -4.47 -5.54 11.04
CA THR A 130 -4.34 -4.20 10.47
C THR A 130 -5.44 -3.96 9.44
N LYS A 131 -6.12 -2.81 9.55
CA LYS A 131 -7.11 -2.34 8.59
C LYS A 131 -6.60 -1.09 7.89
N PHE A 132 -6.67 -1.09 6.60
CA PHE A 132 -6.31 0.03 5.76
C PHE A 132 -7.55 0.70 5.17
N THR A 133 -7.48 1.99 5.00
CA THR A 133 -8.47 2.80 4.29
C THR A 133 -7.73 3.80 3.43
N VAL A 134 -8.08 3.88 2.16
CA VAL A 134 -7.60 4.94 1.28
C VAL A 134 -8.77 5.67 0.67
N LYS A 135 -8.68 6.99 0.66
CA LYS A 135 -9.58 7.88 -0.05
C LYS A 135 -8.76 8.70 -1.02
N ILE A 136 -9.06 8.57 -2.29
CA ILE A 136 -8.36 9.28 -3.37
C ILE A 136 -9.35 10.21 -4.06
N THR A 137 -8.91 11.44 -4.25
CA THR A 137 -9.53 12.41 -5.13
C THR A 137 -8.59 12.65 -6.30
N LEU A 138 -9.01 12.29 -7.50
CA LEU A 138 -8.27 12.55 -8.74
C LEU A 138 -9.14 13.41 -9.64
N ASN A 139 -8.77 14.66 -9.82
CA ASN A 139 -9.61 15.68 -10.44
C ASN A 139 -10.99 15.74 -9.74
N ASP A 140 -12.07 15.44 -10.46
CA ASP A 140 -13.44 15.45 -9.92
C ASP A 140 -13.89 14.06 -9.44
N ALA A 141 -13.13 13.02 -9.72
CA ALA A 141 -13.44 11.65 -9.32
C ALA A 141 -12.96 11.36 -7.90
N LYS A 142 -13.80 10.65 -7.12
CA LYS A 142 -13.48 10.24 -5.76
C LYS A 142 -13.74 8.76 -5.57
N ILE A 143 -12.80 8.09 -4.94
CA ILE A 143 -12.96 6.71 -4.50
C ILE A 143 -12.54 6.60 -3.03
N GLN A 144 -13.21 5.72 -2.32
CA GLN A 144 -12.79 5.28 -0.99
C GLN A 144 -12.93 3.77 -0.93
N ILE A 145 -11.85 3.11 -0.57
CA ILE A 145 -11.81 1.67 -0.34
C ILE A 145 -11.17 1.37 1.00
N PHE A 146 -11.52 0.22 1.57
CA PHE A 146 -10.96 -0.27 2.82
C PHE A 146 -10.76 -1.79 2.73
N TRP A 147 -9.70 -2.27 3.33
CA TRP A 147 -9.33 -3.69 3.36
C TRP A 147 -8.55 -4.00 4.63
N PRO A 148 -8.58 -5.24 5.13
CA PRO A 148 -7.67 -5.71 6.15
C PRO A 148 -6.35 -6.18 5.52
N GLU A 149 -5.36 -6.49 6.32
CA GLU A 149 -4.22 -7.29 5.86
C GLU A 149 -4.67 -8.67 5.32
N GLN A 150 -3.90 -9.24 4.38
CA GLN A 150 -4.30 -10.45 3.66
C GLN A 150 -4.55 -11.65 4.59
N ASP A 151 -3.79 -11.75 5.68
CA ASP A 151 -3.91 -12.86 6.63
C ASP A 151 -5.21 -12.81 7.44
N ALA A 152 -5.80 -11.63 7.59
CA ALA A 152 -7.06 -11.44 8.32
C ALA A 152 -8.32 -11.69 7.47
N THR A 153 -8.19 -11.94 6.17
CA THR A 153 -9.32 -12.21 5.28
C THR A 153 -9.05 -13.41 4.37
N GLU A 154 -10.11 -14.13 4.01
CA GLU A 154 -10.01 -15.18 2.99
C GLU A 154 -10.11 -14.62 1.57
N LYS A 155 -10.65 -13.42 1.45
CA LYS A 155 -10.82 -12.78 0.16
C LYS A 155 -9.51 -12.23 -0.35
N PHE A 156 -9.19 -12.54 -1.61
CA PHE A 156 -7.96 -12.04 -2.25
C PHE A 156 -8.01 -10.52 -2.41
N ILE A 157 -7.00 -9.84 -1.89
CA ILE A 157 -6.82 -8.40 -2.06
C ILE A 157 -6.09 -8.16 -3.39
N PRO A 158 -6.65 -7.36 -4.31
CA PRO A 158 -6.02 -7.12 -5.60
C PRO A 158 -4.59 -6.56 -5.48
N PRO A 159 -3.62 -7.05 -6.27
CA PRO A 159 -2.22 -6.60 -6.18
C PRO A 159 -2.04 -5.09 -6.34
N ILE A 160 -2.92 -4.44 -7.10
CA ILE A 160 -2.91 -2.98 -7.24
C ILE A 160 -3.18 -2.26 -5.92
N VAL A 161 -4.06 -2.80 -5.07
CA VAL A 161 -4.38 -2.24 -3.76
C VAL A 161 -3.14 -2.33 -2.86
N THR A 162 -2.50 -3.50 -2.82
CA THR A 162 -1.29 -3.72 -2.02
C THR A 162 -0.08 -2.93 -2.55
N ALA A 163 0.00 -2.68 -3.86
CA ALA A 163 1.06 -1.85 -4.43
C ALA A 163 0.92 -0.37 -4.01
N VAL A 164 -0.29 0.18 -4.05
CA VAL A 164 -0.55 1.55 -3.56
C VAL A 164 -0.35 1.63 -2.05
N GLU A 165 -0.81 0.64 -1.29
CA GLU A 165 -0.57 0.52 0.15
C GLU A 165 0.93 0.58 0.47
N SER A 166 1.74 -0.25 -0.20
CA SER A 166 3.18 -0.34 0.03
C SER A 166 3.87 1.01 -0.20
N GLU A 167 3.51 1.74 -1.25
CA GLU A 167 4.08 3.07 -1.53
C GLU A 167 3.69 4.09 -0.44
N LEU A 168 2.44 4.05 0.05
CA LEU A 168 1.97 4.96 1.11
C LEU A 168 2.63 4.65 2.45
N VAL A 169 2.83 3.37 2.77
CA VAL A 169 3.54 2.93 3.98
C VAL A 169 5.02 3.31 3.91
N ASP A 170 5.67 3.21 2.74
CA ASP A 170 7.05 3.66 2.52
C ASP A 170 7.21 5.18 2.76
N ILE A 171 6.23 5.98 2.31
CA ILE A 171 6.20 7.42 2.59
C ILE A 171 6.10 7.67 4.11
N ILE A 172 5.21 6.97 4.82
CA ILE A 172 5.10 7.08 6.29
C ILE A 172 6.45 6.78 6.95
N SER A 173 7.09 5.67 6.57
CA SER A 173 8.37 5.25 7.15
C SER A 173 9.45 6.32 7.01
N LYS A 174 9.53 6.97 5.84
CA LYS A 174 10.49 8.06 5.58
C LYS A 174 10.21 9.36 6.32
N ILE A 175 8.98 9.56 6.77
CA ILE A 175 8.59 10.77 7.53
C ILE A 175 8.91 10.61 9.02
N ILE A 176 8.90 9.36 9.50
CA ILE A 176 9.09 9.03 10.93
C ILE A 176 10.59 8.86 11.27
N GLU A 177 11.43 8.56 10.26
CA GLU A 177 12.91 8.51 10.42
C GLU A 177 13.52 9.90 10.66
#